data_03f40e890e6849735a33e33ac6cbc2d5
#
_entry.id   03f40e890e6849735a33e33ac6cbc2d5
#
_cell.length_a   1.000
_cell.length_b   1.000
_cell.length_c   1.000
_cell.angle_alpha   90.00
_cell.angle_beta   90.00
_cell.angle_gamma   90.00
#
_symmetry.space_group_name_H-M   'P 1'
#
loop_
_entity.id
_entity.type
_entity.pdbx_description
1 polymer ?
#
loop_
_entity_poly.entity_id
_entity_poly.type
_entity_poly.pdbx_seq_one_letter_code
_entity_poly.pdbx_strand_id
1 'polypeptide(L)'
;MNTISSLEPTDLPAAFQIEKRAHAFPWSEKTFASNQGDRYLNFQLRVDDVMAAFAITQVVLDEATLFNIAVDPDFQRRGLGRELLEYLIDELEKRGILTLWLEVRASN
;
A
#
# COMPACT_ATOMS: atom_id res chain seq x y z
N MET A 1 11.30 -0.83 -15.35
CA MET A 1 10.58 -2.07 -15.01
C MET A 1 9.88 -1.90 -13.67
N ASN A 2 8.64 -2.31 -13.60
CA ASN A 2 7.88 -2.24 -12.35
C ASN A 2 8.02 -3.54 -11.58
N THR A 3 8.28 -3.43 -10.27
CA THR A 3 8.34 -4.59 -9.37
C THR A 3 7.48 -4.34 -8.16
N ILE A 4 6.79 -5.39 -7.70
CA ILE A 4 5.97 -5.31 -6.49
C ILE A 4 6.51 -6.32 -5.48
N SER A 5 6.70 -5.87 -4.25
CA SER A 5 7.22 -6.70 -3.18
C SER A 5 6.68 -6.23 -1.83
N SER A 6 6.96 -6.99 -0.79
CA SER A 6 6.54 -6.62 0.56
C SER A 6 7.17 -5.31 0.99
N LEU A 7 6.40 -4.52 1.73
CA LEU A 7 6.89 -3.29 2.35
C LEU A 7 7.58 -3.68 3.65
N GLU A 8 8.89 -3.51 3.70
CA GLU A 8 9.69 -3.89 4.85
C GLU A 8 9.92 -2.70 5.79
N PRO A 9 10.32 -2.95 7.05
CA PRO A 9 10.57 -1.83 7.97
C PRO A 9 11.55 -0.79 7.43
N THR A 10 12.55 -1.22 6.67
CA THR A 10 13.52 -0.30 6.08
C THR A 10 12.94 0.55 4.96
N ASP A 11 11.77 0.18 4.45
CA ASP A 11 11.08 0.94 3.39
C ASP A 11 10.16 2.03 3.95
N LEU A 12 9.90 2.04 5.25
CA LEU A 12 8.94 2.97 5.85
C LEU A 12 9.29 4.44 5.64
N PRO A 13 10.55 4.87 5.72
CA PRO A 13 10.84 6.28 5.44
C PRO A 13 10.44 6.72 4.04
N ALA A 14 10.70 5.88 3.03
CA ALA A 14 10.33 6.20 1.65
C ALA A 14 8.80 6.23 1.49
N ALA A 15 8.12 5.25 2.08
CA ALA A 15 6.65 5.20 2.03
C ALA A 15 6.03 6.41 2.72
N PHE A 16 6.60 6.82 3.86
CA PHE A 16 6.09 7.98 4.58
C PHE A 16 6.25 9.28 3.78
N GLN A 17 7.31 9.40 3.00
CA GLN A 17 7.46 10.55 2.10
C GLN A 17 6.36 10.57 1.05
N ILE A 18 6.01 9.41 0.49
CA ILE A 18 4.91 9.31 -0.46
C ILE A 18 3.59 9.69 0.23
N GLU A 19 3.38 9.20 1.45
CA GLU A 19 2.18 9.51 2.24
C GLU A 19 1.99 11.02 2.37
N LYS A 20 3.05 11.72 2.74
CA LYS A 20 3.00 13.17 2.93
C LYS A 20 2.73 13.93 1.64
N ARG A 21 3.23 13.41 0.52
CA ARG A 21 3.08 14.08 -0.77
C ARG A 21 1.76 13.77 -1.46
N ALA A 22 1.21 12.57 -1.22
CA ALA A 22 0.04 12.10 -1.93
C ALA A 22 -1.28 12.47 -1.26
N HIS A 23 -1.28 12.70 0.05
CA HIS A 23 -2.51 12.95 0.81
C HIS A 23 -2.49 14.34 1.44
N ALA A 24 -3.66 15.01 1.40
CA ALA A 24 -3.81 16.33 2.01
C ALA A 24 -3.70 16.25 3.54
N PHE A 25 -4.16 15.13 4.13
CA PHE A 25 -4.10 14.90 5.56
C PHE A 25 -3.43 13.56 5.81
N PRO A 26 -2.09 13.52 5.73
CA PRO A 26 -1.37 12.24 5.83
C PRO A 26 -1.46 11.66 7.24
N TRP A 27 -1.31 10.33 7.33
CA TRP A 27 -1.10 9.68 8.62
C TRP A 27 0.16 10.25 9.26
N SER A 28 0.19 10.25 10.60
CA SER A 28 1.43 10.56 11.32
C SER A 28 2.42 9.40 11.11
N GLU A 29 3.68 9.70 11.36
CA GLU A 29 4.72 8.66 11.29
C GLU A 29 4.40 7.51 12.25
N LYS A 30 3.90 7.84 13.44
CA LYS A 30 3.52 6.84 14.43
C LYS A 30 2.40 5.93 13.94
N THR A 31 1.36 6.52 13.33
CA THR A 31 0.26 5.73 12.78
C THR A 31 0.76 4.82 11.67
N PHE A 32 1.63 5.35 10.81
CA PHE A 32 2.19 4.57 9.72
C PHE A 32 2.95 3.36 10.26
N ALA A 33 3.79 3.58 11.27
CA ALA A 33 4.59 2.51 11.87
C ALA A 33 3.71 1.48 12.58
N SER A 34 2.58 1.90 13.18
CA SER A 34 1.71 0.99 13.91
C SER A 34 0.89 0.08 13.00
N ASN A 35 0.86 0.35 11.70
CA ASN A 35 0.13 -0.48 10.74
C ASN A 35 1.08 -1.43 10.00
N GLN A 36 2.00 -2.03 10.75
CA GLN A 36 2.98 -3.00 10.25
C GLN A 36 2.91 -4.25 11.12
N GLY A 37 3.43 -5.36 10.61
CA GLY A 37 3.55 -6.57 11.40
C GLY A 37 2.78 -7.75 10.84
N ASP A 38 2.61 -8.79 11.65
CA ASP A 38 2.11 -10.09 11.21
C ASP A 38 0.67 -10.08 10.70
N ARG A 39 -0.13 -9.11 11.12
CA ARG A 39 -1.52 -9.00 10.68
C ARG A 39 -1.67 -8.16 9.42
N TYR A 40 -0.56 -7.74 8.84
CA TYR A 40 -0.57 -6.84 7.70
C TYR A 40 0.02 -7.51 6.47
N LEU A 41 -0.57 -7.20 5.33
CA LEU A 41 -0.08 -7.60 4.03
C LEU A 41 0.16 -6.32 3.26
N ASN A 42 1.31 -5.73 3.49
CA ASN A 42 1.67 -4.42 2.94
C ASN A 42 2.63 -4.60 1.77
N PHE A 43 2.37 -3.88 0.69
CA PHE A 43 3.18 -3.98 -0.52
C PHE A 43 3.68 -2.64 -0.98
N GLN A 44 4.77 -2.66 -1.73
CA GLN A 44 5.31 -1.50 -2.41
C GLN A 44 5.43 -1.82 -3.90
N LEU A 45 5.32 -0.79 -4.71
CA LEU A 45 5.60 -0.88 -6.13
C LEU A 45 6.76 0.05 -6.46
N ARG A 46 7.78 -0.49 -7.10
CA ARG A 46 8.94 0.29 -7.51
C ARG A 46 9.01 0.36 -9.03
N VAL A 47 9.39 1.53 -9.52
CA VAL A 47 9.67 1.76 -10.94
C VAL A 47 11.16 2.01 -11.03
N ASP A 48 11.88 1.11 -11.68
CA ASP A 48 13.35 1.21 -11.83
C ASP A 48 14.04 1.46 -10.49
N ASP A 49 13.67 0.66 -9.48
CA ASP A 49 14.23 0.68 -8.13
C ASP A 49 13.85 1.92 -7.28
N VAL A 50 12.93 2.74 -7.76
CA VAL A 50 12.43 3.87 -6.98
C VAL A 50 11.01 3.55 -6.52
N MET A 51 10.75 3.67 -5.21
CA MET A 51 9.40 3.43 -4.70
C MET A 51 8.45 4.48 -5.29
N ALA A 52 7.41 3.99 -5.95
CA ALA A 52 6.42 4.85 -6.62
C ALA A 52 5.04 4.76 -5.94
N ALA A 53 4.77 3.68 -5.21
CA ALA A 53 3.45 3.46 -4.60
C ALA A 53 3.55 2.46 -3.46
N PHE A 54 2.57 2.49 -2.57
CA PHE A 54 2.44 1.48 -1.51
C PHE A 54 0.97 1.22 -1.21
N ALA A 55 0.72 0.08 -0.56
CA ALA A 55 -0.61 -0.28 -0.07
C ALA A 55 -0.48 -0.90 1.32
N ILE A 56 -1.35 -0.48 2.24
CA ILE A 56 -1.37 -0.96 3.62
C ILE A 56 -2.68 -1.71 3.83
N THR A 57 -2.58 -3.00 4.08
CA THR A 57 -3.74 -3.89 4.22
C THR A 57 -3.63 -4.72 5.49
N GLN A 58 -4.67 -4.71 6.29
CA GLN A 58 -4.75 -5.57 7.47
C GLN A 58 -5.55 -6.82 7.13
N VAL A 59 -5.09 -7.96 7.63
CA VAL A 59 -5.76 -9.24 7.42
C VAL A 59 -6.17 -9.82 8.77
N VAL A 60 -7.46 -10.14 8.92
CA VAL A 60 -8.00 -10.77 10.12
C VAL A 60 -8.85 -11.95 9.66
N LEU A 61 -8.42 -13.17 9.99
CA LEU A 61 -9.06 -14.40 9.54
C LEU A 61 -9.15 -14.44 8.01
N ASP A 62 -10.35 -14.53 7.44
CA ASP A 62 -10.55 -14.58 6.00
C ASP A 62 -11.00 -13.25 5.41
N GLU A 63 -10.77 -12.16 6.14
CA GLU A 63 -11.14 -10.83 5.69
C GLU A 63 -9.93 -9.91 5.70
N ALA A 64 -9.87 -9.03 4.71
CA ALA A 64 -8.82 -8.02 4.62
C ALA A 64 -9.45 -6.63 4.53
N THR A 65 -8.72 -5.63 5.02
CA THR A 65 -9.14 -4.23 4.92
C THR A 65 -7.98 -3.43 4.36
N LEU A 66 -8.20 -2.77 3.24
CA LEU A 66 -7.22 -1.86 2.66
C LEU A 66 -7.40 -0.50 3.33
N PHE A 67 -6.44 -0.11 4.16
CA PHE A 67 -6.50 1.15 4.90
C PHE A 67 -5.90 2.32 4.14
N ASN A 68 -4.92 2.05 3.29
CA ASN A 68 -4.22 3.12 2.61
C ASN A 68 -3.60 2.59 1.33
N ILE A 69 -3.73 3.37 0.26
CA ILE A 69 -3.02 3.14 -0.98
C ILE A 69 -2.65 4.50 -1.53
N ALA A 70 -1.40 4.67 -1.92
CA ALA A 70 -0.92 5.96 -2.39
C ALA A 70 0.07 5.77 -3.52
N VAL A 71 0.04 6.70 -4.48
CA VAL A 71 0.99 6.77 -5.58
C VAL A 71 1.70 8.11 -5.48
N ASP A 72 3.03 8.09 -5.54
CA ASP A 72 3.83 9.31 -5.53
C ASP A 72 3.35 10.23 -6.65
N PRO A 73 3.14 11.53 -6.38
CA PRO A 73 2.68 12.47 -7.41
C PRO A 73 3.49 12.44 -8.70
N ASP A 74 4.79 12.16 -8.61
CA ASP A 74 5.65 12.10 -9.79
C ASP A 74 5.36 10.88 -10.68
N PHE A 75 4.61 9.91 -10.16
CA PHE A 75 4.31 8.67 -10.87
C PHE A 75 2.82 8.46 -11.13
N GLN A 76 1.99 9.45 -10.84
CA GLN A 76 0.54 9.33 -11.06
C GLN A 76 0.19 9.30 -12.53
N ARG A 77 -1.03 8.83 -12.84
CA ARG A 77 -1.56 8.72 -14.20
C ARG A 77 -0.85 7.68 -15.07
N ARG A 78 -0.17 6.72 -14.43
CA ARG A 78 0.48 5.61 -15.14
C ARG A 78 -0.21 4.28 -14.84
N GLY A 79 -1.32 4.29 -14.10
CA GLY A 79 -2.02 3.06 -13.72
C GLY A 79 -1.35 2.27 -12.61
N LEU A 80 -0.43 2.85 -11.87
CA LEU A 80 0.33 2.12 -10.83
C LEU A 80 -0.53 1.73 -9.64
N GLY A 81 -1.45 2.59 -9.22
CA GLY A 81 -2.36 2.27 -8.14
C GLY A 81 -3.23 1.07 -8.48
N ARG A 82 -3.72 1.02 -9.72
CA ARG A 82 -4.50 -0.11 -10.18
C ARG A 82 -3.66 -1.39 -10.25
N GLU A 83 -2.44 -1.27 -10.75
CA GLU A 83 -1.53 -2.41 -10.84
C GLU A 83 -1.26 -3.00 -9.46
N LEU A 84 -1.02 -2.13 -8.48
CA LEU A 84 -0.76 -2.55 -7.11
C LEU A 84 -2.01 -3.18 -6.48
N LEU A 85 -3.17 -2.60 -6.72
CA LEU A 85 -4.43 -3.14 -6.20
C LEU A 85 -4.74 -4.51 -6.79
N GLU A 86 -4.52 -4.69 -8.09
CA GLU A 86 -4.73 -5.98 -8.74
C GLU A 86 -3.79 -7.04 -8.17
N TYR A 87 -2.54 -6.66 -7.91
CA TYR A 87 -1.59 -7.57 -7.29
C TYR A 87 -2.05 -7.96 -5.89
N LEU A 88 -2.52 -7.00 -5.11
CA LEU A 88 -3.03 -7.26 -3.77
C LEU A 88 -4.20 -8.24 -3.81
N ILE A 89 -5.14 -8.03 -4.72
CA ILE A 89 -6.30 -8.90 -4.85
C ILE A 89 -5.86 -10.32 -5.17
N ASP A 90 -4.92 -10.49 -6.11
CA ASP A 90 -4.39 -11.81 -6.45
C ASP A 90 -3.74 -12.49 -5.26
N GLU A 91 -2.96 -11.74 -4.47
CA GLU A 91 -2.31 -12.31 -3.29
C GLU A 91 -3.32 -12.72 -2.22
N LEU A 92 -4.37 -11.94 -2.04
CA LEU A 92 -5.42 -12.29 -1.11
C LEU A 92 -6.14 -13.56 -1.54
N GLU A 93 -6.45 -13.69 -2.82
CA GLU A 93 -7.08 -14.90 -3.35
C GLU A 93 -6.23 -16.14 -3.13
N LYS A 94 -4.92 -16.02 -3.36
CA LYS A 94 -3.99 -17.13 -3.15
C LYS A 94 -3.95 -17.57 -1.69
N ARG A 95 -4.27 -16.69 -0.76
CA ARG A 95 -4.27 -16.96 0.67
C ARG A 95 -5.62 -17.40 1.19
N GLY A 96 -6.62 -17.53 0.31
CA GLY A 96 -7.96 -17.94 0.72
C GLY A 96 -8.75 -16.84 1.41
N ILE A 97 -8.36 -15.58 1.22
CA ILE A 97 -9.07 -14.46 1.82
C ILE A 97 -10.22 -14.10 0.92
N LEU A 98 -11.44 -14.15 1.48
CA LEU A 98 -12.66 -14.08 0.70
C LEU A 98 -13.26 -12.68 0.57
N THR A 99 -12.87 -11.77 1.45
CA THR A 99 -13.49 -10.45 1.50
C THR A 99 -12.42 -9.37 1.62
N LEU A 100 -12.54 -8.34 0.81
CA LEU A 100 -11.69 -7.16 0.90
C LEU A 100 -12.56 -5.93 1.12
N TRP A 101 -12.37 -5.29 2.28
CA TRP A 101 -13.04 -4.03 2.60
C TRP A 101 -12.12 -2.87 2.22
N LEU A 102 -12.72 -1.81 1.72
CA LEU A 102 -11.98 -0.61 1.36
C LEU A 102 -12.32 0.51 2.35
N GLU A 103 -11.33 0.89 3.16
CA GLU A 103 -11.45 2.03 4.06
C GLU A 103 -10.39 3.06 3.73
N VAL A 104 -10.12 3.20 2.44
CA VAL A 104 -9.07 4.09 1.98
C VAL A 104 -9.54 5.53 2.01
N ARG A 105 -8.58 6.40 2.26
CA ARG A 105 -8.84 7.84 2.25
C ARG A 105 -8.94 8.28 0.80
N ALA A 106 -10.01 9.01 0.51
CA ALA A 106 -10.15 9.60 -0.81
C ALA A 106 -9.23 10.82 -0.88
N SER A 107 -8.16 10.71 -1.64
CA SER A 107 -7.30 11.86 -1.89
C SER A 107 -7.07 11.95 -3.38
N ASN A 108 -7.25 13.12 -3.89
CA ASN A 108 -7.04 13.38 -5.30
C ASN A 108 -6.04 14.49 -5.45
#